data_6fda3599eebd5f1304e28ec02a8eb75f
#
_entry.id   6fda3599eebd5f1304e28ec02a8eb75f
#
_cell.length_a   1.000
_cell.length_b   1.000
_cell.length_c   1.000
_cell.angle_alpha   90.00
_cell.angle_beta   90.00
_cell.angle_gamma   90.00
#
_symmetry.space_group_name_H-M   'P 1'
#
loop_
_entity.id
_entity.type
_entity.pdbx_description
1 polymer ?
#
loop_
_entity_poly.entity_id
_entity_poly.type
_entity_poly.pdbx_seq_one_letter_code
_entity_poly.pdbx_strand_id
1 'polypeptide(L)'
;FADFLIDNFAVEQNNSFGYIYNDNNKIHQIIDFIDKNYNQEVSLKETASVLNINPQYLSRFFKQQAGIGFLNYLNKIRIKKSLKCLLSTNKSILEIAVDYGFNDSKNYTRAFKQEFQMTPGEYRKKIKLENIKTKEHIEPLNKEYFVELISNFVNGDKEENKESSSISNKNNCKKEVSVDKYYQYEKYWSKIMSFERAYTLTRIDVQEQIENSSRELKFDYLKFCGIFNDEMMVYNEDENGNVVYNWNYVDKIFDFLKKIKVKPFISLGYMPEQLASKRQYIFFYRANVSYPKSIEKWNKLVEDFVKHLISRYSQEEVESWYIEIWNNPNLDGMYWYEGDEKYLYFYKNTYLAIKNISKVTAQALKK
;
A
#
# COMPACT_ATOMS: atom_id res chain seq x y z
N PHE A 1 -9.57 24.12 -26.21
CA PHE A 1 -8.47 24.77 -25.46
C PHE A 1 -7.27 23.83 -25.32
N ALA A 2 -7.46 22.55 -25.04
CA ALA A 2 -6.39 21.56 -25.03
C ALA A 2 -5.77 21.37 -26.42
N ASP A 3 -6.58 21.29 -27.47
CA ASP A 3 -6.13 21.18 -28.86
C ASP A 3 -5.36 22.47 -29.29
N PHE A 4 -5.82 23.65 -28.88
CA PHE A 4 -5.12 24.91 -29.10
C PHE A 4 -3.73 24.95 -28.46
N LEU A 5 -3.56 24.41 -27.27
CA LEU A 5 -2.26 24.33 -26.59
C LEU A 5 -1.32 23.34 -27.26
N ILE A 6 -1.85 22.19 -27.74
CA ILE A 6 -1.07 21.19 -28.48
C ILE A 6 -0.55 21.78 -29.80
N ASP A 7 -1.40 22.47 -30.56
CA ASP A 7 -1.06 23.01 -31.87
C ASP A 7 -0.12 24.24 -31.83
N ASN A 8 -0.11 25.00 -30.73
CA ASN A 8 0.66 26.25 -30.66
C ASN A 8 1.88 26.22 -29.74
N PHE A 9 2.02 25.21 -28.87
CA PHE A 9 3.11 25.10 -27.90
C PHE A 9 3.82 23.74 -27.91
N ALA A 10 3.48 22.83 -28.84
CA ALA A 10 4.27 21.63 -29.06
C ALA A 10 5.62 22.05 -29.66
N VAL A 11 6.62 22.22 -28.80
CA VAL A 11 8.01 22.31 -29.24
C VAL A 11 8.37 20.99 -29.89
N GLU A 12 8.93 21.02 -31.10
CA GLU A 12 9.53 19.87 -31.75
C GLU A 12 10.62 19.28 -30.84
N GLN A 13 10.22 18.37 -29.96
CA GLN A 13 11.14 17.55 -29.19
C GLN A 13 11.35 16.25 -29.94
N ASN A 14 12.61 15.87 -30.08
CA ASN A 14 13.07 14.63 -30.68
C ASN A 14 12.15 13.46 -30.38
N ASN A 15 11.76 12.72 -31.41
CA ASN A 15 10.79 11.63 -31.46
C ASN A 15 10.92 10.48 -30.42
N SER A 16 11.90 10.49 -29.56
CA SER A 16 12.07 9.50 -28.48
C SER A 16 11.19 9.79 -27.24
N PHE A 17 10.91 11.05 -26.93
CA PHE A 17 10.10 11.43 -25.75
C PHE A 17 8.59 11.27 -26.00
N GLY A 18 8.12 11.48 -27.20
CA GLY A 18 6.69 11.30 -27.56
C GLY A 18 6.23 9.83 -27.47
N TYR A 19 7.09 8.87 -27.79
CA TYR A 19 6.78 7.45 -27.67
C TYR A 19 6.64 6.98 -26.22
N ILE A 20 7.47 7.48 -25.31
CA ILE A 20 7.44 7.11 -23.87
C ILE A 20 6.16 7.65 -23.21
N TYR A 21 5.72 8.86 -23.53
CA TYR A 21 4.51 9.45 -22.94
C TYR A 21 3.22 8.79 -23.45
N ASN A 22 3.20 8.36 -24.70
CA ASN A 22 2.05 7.66 -25.29
C ASN A 22 1.96 6.19 -24.78
N ASP A 23 3.08 5.54 -24.53
CA ASP A 23 3.14 4.17 -24.04
C ASP A 23 2.73 4.08 -22.56
N ASN A 24 3.12 5.04 -21.71
CA ASN A 24 2.65 5.11 -20.33
C ASN A 24 1.13 5.30 -20.24
N ASN A 25 0.55 6.12 -21.11
CA ASN A 25 -0.90 6.29 -21.15
C ASN A 25 -1.63 5.02 -21.60
N LYS A 26 -1.08 4.27 -22.58
CA LYS A 26 -1.67 3.00 -23.04
C LYS A 26 -1.67 1.91 -21.97
N ILE A 27 -0.57 1.75 -21.22
CA ILE A 27 -0.53 0.72 -20.17
C ILE A 27 -1.50 1.05 -19.05
N HIS A 28 -1.65 2.32 -18.65
CA HIS A 28 -2.67 2.74 -17.70
C HIS A 28 -4.09 2.42 -18.18
N GLN A 29 -4.41 2.70 -19.44
CA GLN A 29 -5.72 2.36 -20.03
C GLN A 29 -6.01 0.85 -19.99
N ILE A 30 -4.99 0.01 -20.28
CA ILE A 30 -5.12 -1.45 -20.21
C ILE A 30 -5.38 -1.91 -18.79
N ILE A 31 -4.62 -1.39 -17.82
CA ILE A 31 -4.76 -1.74 -16.41
C ILE A 31 -6.10 -1.27 -15.86
N ASP A 32 -6.52 -0.06 -16.17
CA ASP A 32 -7.84 0.47 -15.78
C ASP A 32 -8.99 -0.36 -16.39
N PHE A 33 -8.84 -0.82 -17.63
CA PHE A 33 -9.82 -1.72 -18.25
C PHE A 33 -9.90 -3.05 -17.50
N ILE A 34 -8.76 -3.65 -17.15
CA ILE A 34 -8.71 -4.89 -16.37
C ILE A 34 -9.35 -4.68 -14.99
N ASP A 35 -8.99 -3.62 -14.27
CA ASP A 35 -9.50 -3.34 -12.93
C ASP A 35 -11.01 -3.09 -12.89
N LYS A 36 -11.58 -2.54 -13.95
CA LYS A 36 -13.03 -2.32 -14.08
C LYS A 36 -13.81 -3.56 -14.46
N ASN A 37 -13.18 -4.47 -15.22
CA ASN A 37 -13.88 -5.60 -15.86
C ASN A 37 -13.40 -6.97 -15.41
N TYR A 38 -12.50 -7.08 -14.43
CA TYR A 38 -11.84 -8.35 -14.04
C TYR A 38 -12.78 -9.51 -13.75
N ASN A 39 -13.98 -9.24 -13.26
CA ASN A 39 -14.99 -10.24 -12.92
C ASN A 39 -15.87 -10.67 -14.09
N GLN A 40 -15.68 -10.07 -15.27
CA GLN A 40 -16.36 -10.43 -16.51
C GLN A 40 -15.47 -11.33 -17.39
N GLU A 41 -16.00 -11.74 -18.52
CA GLU A 41 -15.24 -12.47 -19.51
C GLU A 41 -14.27 -11.51 -20.22
N VAL A 42 -13.07 -11.36 -19.65
CA VAL A 42 -12.00 -10.50 -20.21
C VAL A 42 -10.96 -11.38 -20.89
N SER A 43 -10.77 -11.16 -22.18
CA SER A 43 -9.71 -11.78 -22.97
C SER A 43 -8.75 -10.73 -23.54
N LEU A 44 -7.56 -11.18 -23.92
CA LEU A 44 -6.58 -10.31 -24.59
C LEU A 44 -7.15 -9.75 -25.92
N LYS A 45 -7.97 -10.53 -26.63
CA LYS A 45 -8.60 -10.11 -27.89
C LYS A 45 -9.64 -9.03 -27.67
N GLU A 46 -10.50 -9.18 -26.66
CA GLU A 46 -11.52 -8.17 -26.30
C GLU A 46 -10.88 -6.89 -25.85
N THR A 47 -9.88 -6.98 -24.95
CA THR A 47 -9.14 -5.81 -24.47
C THR A 47 -8.48 -5.07 -25.65
N ALA A 48 -7.87 -5.79 -26.58
CA ALA A 48 -7.26 -5.22 -27.78
C ALA A 48 -8.29 -4.55 -28.69
N SER A 49 -9.48 -5.16 -28.84
CA SER A 49 -10.59 -4.60 -29.62
C SER A 49 -11.11 -3.30 -29.02
N VAL A 50 -11.38 -3.29 -27.70
CA VAL A 50 -11.87 -2.09 -26.98
C VAL A 50 -10.89 -0.93 -27.07
N LEU A 51 -9.60 -1.22 -27.01
CA LEU A 51 -8.53 -0.20 -27.07
C LEU A 51 -8.05 0.11 -28.49
N ASN A 52 -8.67 -0.48 -29.52
CA ASN A 52 -8.28 -0.32 -30.94
C ASN A 52 -6.81 -0.62 -31.22
N ILE A 53 -6.27 -1.68 -30.61
CA ILE A 53 -4.88 -2.12 -30.80
C ILE A 53 -4.83 -3.59 -31.26
N ASN A 54 -3.72 -3.94 -31.91
CA ASN A 54 -3.52 -5.31 -32.36
C ASN A 54 -3.26 -6.26 -31.17
N PRO A 55 -3.91 -7.45 -31.09
CA PRO A 55 -3.72 -8.39 -29.97
C PRO A 55 -2.28 -8.86 -29.77
N GLN A 56 -1.52 -9.09 -30.84
CA GLN A 56 -0.11 -9.50 -30.72
C GLN A 56 0.76 -8.36 -30.20
N TYR A 57 0.46 -7.12 -30.60
CA TYR A 57 1.11 -5.94 -30.05
C TYR A 57 0.78 -5.80 -28.56
N LEU A 58 -0.52 -5.88 -28.19
CA LEU A 58 -0.94 -5.81 -26.80
C LEU A 58 -0.22 -6.85 -25.94
N SER A 59 -0.13 -8.10 -26.39
CA SER A 59 0.53 -9.17 -25.63
C SER A 59 2.00 -8.88 -25.34
N ARG A 60 2.75 -8.43 -26.34
CA ARG A 60 4.18 -8.11 -26.20
C ARG A 60 4.38 -6.85 -25.38
N PHE A 61 3.65 -5.80 -25.70
CA PHE A 61 3.69 -4.52 -25.01
C PHE A 61 3.35 -4.68 -23.51
N PHE A 62 2.25 -5.41 -23.20
CA PHE A 62 1.85 -5.64 -21.82
C PHE A 62 2.90 -6.44 -21.05
N LYS A 63 3.45 -7.52 -21.63
CA LYS A 63 4.52 -8.30 -20.98
C LYS A 63 5.77 -7.45 -20.72
N GLN A 64 6.13 -6.58 -21.65
CA GLN A 64 7.27 -5.67 -21.52
C GLN A 64 7.05 -4.63 -20.40
N GLN A 65 5.86 -4.04 -20.31
CA GLN A 65 5.55 -2.98 -19.36
C GLN A 65 5.19 -3.50 -17.97
N ALA A 66 4.49 -4.64 -17.88
CA ALA A 66 4.03 -5.21 -16.61
C ALA A 66 4.96 -6.31 -16.07
N GLY A 67 5.97 -6.74 -16.83
CA GLY A 67 6.88 -7.83 -16.47
C GLY A 67 6.29 -9.23 -16.56
N ILE A 68 4.95 -9.35 -16.65
CA ILE A 68 4.22 -10.62 -16.73
C ILE A 68 3.18 -10.59 -17.85
N GLY A 69 2.79 -11.78 -18.36
CA GLY A 69 1.79 -11.88 -19.40
C GLY A 69 0.39 -11.45 -18.94
N PHE A 70 -0.42 -10.93 -19.88
CA PHE A 70 -1.77 -10.40 -19.65
C PHE A 70 -2.67 -11.35 -18.82
N LEU A 71 -2.77 -12.63 -19.21
CA LEU A 71 -3.61 -13.59 -18.52
C LEU A 71 -3.14 -13.84 -17.06
N ASN A 72 -1.82 -13.91 -16.85
CA ASN A 72 -1.26 -14.07 -15.51
C ASN A 72 -1.56 -12.84 -14.64
N TYR A 73 -1.46 -11.65 -15.20
CA TYR A 73 -1.82 -10.39 -14.54
C TYR A 73 -3.31 -10.37 -14.16
N LEU A 74 -4.20 -10.65 -15.11
CA LEU A 74 -5.65 -10.74 -14.88
C LEU A 74 -5.98 -11.76 -13.77
N ASN A 75 -5.37 -12.94 -13.82
CA ASN A 75 -5.58 -13.97 -12.79
C ASN A 75 -5.09 -13.51 -11.41
N LYS A 76 -3.94 -12.83 -11.33
CA LYS A 76 -3.46 -12.24 -10.06
C LYS A 76 -4.45 -11.23 -9.49
N ILE A 77 -5.00 -10.35 -10.31
CA ILE A 77 -6.03 -9.40 -9.89
C ILE A 77 -7.27 -10.12 -9.36
N ARG A 78 -7.81 -11.09 -10.13
CA ARG A 78 -8.98 -11.88 -9.73
C ARG A 78 -8.79 -12.59 -8.40
N ILE A 79 -7.64 -13.27 -8.24
CA ILE A 79 -7.27 -13.96 -6.99
C ILE A 79 -7.23 -12.97 -5.82
N LYS A 80 -6.50 -11.85 -5.96
CA LYS A 80 -6.36 -10.87 -4.88
C LYS A 80 -7.71 -10.27 -4.48
N LYS A 81 -8.54 -9.91 -5.44
CA LYS A 81 -9.90 -9.39 -5.18
C LYS A 81 -10.80 -10.42 -4.51
N SER A 82 -10.64 -11.71 -4.80
CA SER A 82 -11.44 -12.81 -4.21
C SER A 82 -11.10 -13.11 -2.74
N LEU A 83 -9.93 -12.70 -2.23
CA LEU A 83 -9.46 -13.06 -0.88
C LEU A 83 -10.44 -12.64 0.22
N LYS A 84 -10.97 -11.43 0.14
CA LYS A 84 -11.95 -10.94 1.12
C LYS A 84 -13.19 -11.84 1.15
N CYS A 85 -13.75 -12.16 -0.01
CA CYS A 85 -14.90 -13.06 -0.13
C CYS A 85 -14.56 -14.47 0.39
N LEU A 86 -13.39 -15.01 0.02
CA LEU A 86 -12.92 -16.32 0.47
C LEU A 86 -12.84 -16.42 1.99
N LEU A 87 -12.41 -15.37 2.70
CA LEU A 87 -12.19 -15.37 4.13
C LEU A 87 -13.43 -14.98 4.94
N SER A 88 -14.25 -14.04 4.42
CA SER A 88 -15.38 -13.46 5.15
C SER A 88 -16.73 -14.13 4.87
N THR A 89 -16.81 -15.05 3.90
CA THR A 89 -18.06 -15.73 3.55
C THR A 89 -17.91 -17.25 3.60
N ASN A 90 -19.06 -17.93 3.60
CA ASN A 90 -19.11 -19.41 3.48
C ASN A 90 -19.38 -19.88 2.05
N LYS A 91 -19.27 -18.99 1.05
CA LYS A 91 -19.44 -19.36 -0.36
C LYS A 91 -18.53 -20.53 -0.75
N SER A 92 -19.00 -21.39 -1.61
CA SER A 92 -18.22 -22.48 -2.19
C SER A 92 -17.08 -21.93 -3.05
N ILE A 93 -16.06 -22.72 -3.27
CA ILE A 93 -14.94 -22.34 -4.15
C ILE A 93 -15.40 -22.11 -5.59
N LEU A 94 -16.43 -22.82 -6.03
CA LEU A 94 -17.02 -22.65 -7.36
C LEU A 94 -17.73 -21.30 -7.48
N GLU A 95 -18.58 -20.95 -6.51
CA GLU A 95 -19.28 -19.64 -6.49
C GLU A 95 -18.28 -18.49 -6.50
N ILE A 96 -17.22 -18.57 -5.67
CA ILE A 96 -16.17 -17.54 -5.65
C ILE A 96 -15.45 -17.47 -7.00
N ALA A 97 -15.12 -18.61 -7.61
CA ALA A 97 -14.47 -18.63 -8.91
C ALA A 97 -15.30 -17.88 -9.96
N VAL A 98 -16.59 -18.16 -10.04
CA VAL A 98 -17.51 -17.53 -10.99
C VAL A 98 -17.68 -16.03 -10.69
N ASP A 99 -17.91 -15.65 -9.44
CA ASP A 99 -18.08 -14.25 -9.02
C ASP A 99 -16.87 -13.38 -9.39
N TYR A 100 -15.69 -13.99 -9.45
CA TYR A 100 -14.42 -13.29 -9.78
C TYR A 100 -13.89 -13.59 -11.19
N GLY A 101 -14.77 -14.07 -12.09
CA GLY A 101 -14.51 -14.14 -13.53
C GLY A 101 -13.71 -15.36 -13.98
N PHE A 102 -13.59 -16.42 -13.18
CA PHE A 102 -13.04 -17.69 -13.62
C PHE A 102 -14.16 -18.58 -14.19
N ASN A 103 -13.88 -19.29 -15.27
CA ASN A 103 -14.85 -20.16 -15.92
C ASN A 103 -15.21 -21.38 -15.05
N ASP A 104 -14.29 -21.81 -14.19
CA ASP A 104 -14.47 -22.98 -13.32
C ASP A 104 -13.58 -22.91 -12.07
N SER A 105 -13.89 -23.78 -11.09
CA SER A 105 -13.13 -23.88 -9.85
C SER A 105 -11.72 -24.47 -10.03
N LYS A 106 -11.46 -25.22 -11.11
CA LYS A 106 -10.13 -25.80 -11.38
C LYS A 106 -9.15 -24.71 -11.80
N ASN A 107 -9.58 -23.82 -12.72
CA ASN A 107 -8.78 -22.69 -13.14
C ASN A 107 -8.50 -21.72 -11.99
N TYR A 108 -9.51 -21.41 -11.18
CA TYR A 108 -9.34 -20.62 -9.96
C TYR A 108 -8.35 -21.29 -8.99
N THR A 109 -8.53 -22.57 -8.68
CA THR A 109 -7.65 -23.31 -7.76
C THR A 109 -6.22 -23.37 -8.27
N ARG A 110 -6.01 -23.57 -9.59
CA ARG A 110 -4.68 -23.57 -10.22
C ARG A 110 -4.01 -22.20 -10.09
N ALA A 111 -4.69 -21.14 -10.45
CA ALA A 111 -4.18 -19.78 -10.32
C ALA A 111 -3.92 -19.40 -8.85
N PHE A 112 -4.81 -19.79 -7.96
CA PHE A 112 -4.66 -19.58 -6.52
C PHE A 112 -3.43 -20.32 -5.97
N LYS A 113 -3.24 -21.59 -6.38
CA LYS A 113 -2.09 -22.40 -5.96
C LYS A 113 -0.76 -21.85 -6.49
N GLN A 114 -0.74 -21.28 -7.71
CA GLN A 114 0.43 -20.58 -8.23
C GLN A 114 0.82 -19.36 -7.37
N GLU A 115 -0.18 -18.61 -6.92
CA GLU A 115 0.05 -17.40 -6.12
C GLU A 115 0.34 -17.72 -4.64
N PHE A 116 -0.40 -18.67 -4.04
CA PHE A 116 -0.38 -18.93 -2.60
C PHE A 116 0.30 -20.24 -2.19
N GLN A 117 0.74 -21.06 -3.15
CA GLN A 117 1.33 -22.40 -2.93
C GLN A 117 0.44 -23.37 -2.14
N MET A 118 -0.84 -23.07 -2.04
CA MET A 118 -1.87 -23.91 -1.41
C MET A 118 -3.22 -23.68 -2.09
N THR A 119 -4.16 -24.58 -1.88
CA THR A 119 -5.51 -24.46 -2.43
C THR A 119 -6.31 -23.39 -1.68
N PRO A 120 -7.36 -22.80 -2.31
CA PRO A 120 -8.24 -21.85 -1.63
C PRO A 120 -8.87 -22.41 -0.34
N GLY A 121 -9.23 -23.70 -0.35
CA GLY A 121 -9.80 -24.37 0.82
C GLY A 121 -8.81 -24.51 1.98
N GLU A 122 -7.57 -24.91 1.68
CA GLU A 122 -6.48 -24.98 2.67
C GLU A 122 -6.17 -23.59 3.24
N TYR A 123 -6.12 -22.58 2.39
CA TYR A 123 -5.90 -21.20 2.80
C TYR A 123 -7.00 -20.69 3.75
N ARG A 124 -8.28 -20.92 3.39
CA ARG A 124 -9.43 -20.59 4.25
C ARG A 124 -9.34 -21.25 5.63
N LYS A 125 -9.00 -22.56 5.67
CA LYS A 125 -8.83 -23.30 6.94
C LYS A 125 -7.69 -22.76 7.77
N LYS A 126 -6.53 -22.51 7.15
CA LYS A 126 -5.33 -22.01 7.83
C LYS A 126 -5.60 -20.68 8.52
N ILE A 127 -6.15 -19.70 7.80
CA ILE A 127 -6.42 -18.37 8.35
C ILE A 127 -7.51 -18.42 9.43
N LYS A 128 -8.56 -19.27 9.28
CA LYS A 128 -9.54 -19.45 10.36
C LYS A 128 -8.90 -20.01 11.64
N LEU A 129 -7.97 -20.95 11.55
CA LEU A 129 -7.26 -21.52 12.70
C LEU A 129 -6.30 -20.51 13.35
N GLU A 130 -5.60 -19.71 12.56
CA GLU A 130 -4.72 -18.63 13.06
C GLU A 130 -5.53 -17.56 13.81
N ASN A 131 -6.69 -17.17 13.27
CA ASN A 131 -7.59 -16.22 13.94
C ASN A 131 -8.21 -16.76 15.24
N ILE A 132 -8.37 -18.08 15.38
CA ILE A 132 -8.82 -18.69 16.64
C ILE A 132 -7.70 -18.63 17.67
N LYS A 133 -6.47 -19.01 17.29
CA LYS A 133 -5.30 -18.95 18.18
C LYS A 133 -4.96 -17.54 18.66
N THR A 134 -5.09 -16.53 17.79
CA THR A 134 -4.90 -15.12 18.19
C THR A 134 -6.00 -14.62 19.10
N LYS A 135 -7.24 -15.12 19.01
CA LYS A 135 -8.32 -14.81 19.97
C LYS A 135 -8.13 -15.46 21.33
N GLU A 136 -7.49 -16.60 21.42
CA GLU A 136 -7.18 -17.26 22.68
C GLU A 136 -6.03 -16.60 23.47
N HIS A 137 -5.20 -15.79 22.80
CA HIS A 137 -4.09 -15.05 23.42
C HIS A 137 -4.38 -13.56 23.65
N ILE A 138 -5.49 -13.04 23.19
CA ILE A 138 -5.98 -11.72 23.58
C ILE A 138 -6.89 -11.97 24.79
N GLU A 139 -6.33 -11.93 26.00
CA GLU A 139 -7.17 -11.68 27.16
C GLU A 139 -8.02 -10.44 26.85
N PRO A 140 -9.35 -10.52 27.02
CA PRO A 140 -10.17 -9.32 26.84
C PRO A 140 -9.61 -8.29 27.82
N LEU A 141 -9.09 -7.18 27.28
CA LEU A 141 -8.69 -6.03 28.10
C LEU A 141 -9.81 -5.79 29.09
N ASN A 142 -9.53 -6.05 30.36
CA ASN A 142 -10.51 -5.89 31.42
C ASN A 142 -11.07 -4.47 31.28
N LYS A 143 -12.37 -4.35 31.02
CA LYS A 143 -13.04 -3.08 30.77
C LYS A 143 -12.82 -2.12 31.94
N GLU A 144 -12.66 -2.66 33.14
CA GLU A 144 -12.32 -1.95 34.35
C GLU A 144 -10.90 -1.39 34.34
N TYR A 145 -9.91 -2.18 33.88
CA TYR A 145 -8.52 -1.73 33.73
C TYR A 145 -8.39 -0.63 32.67
N PHE A 146 -9.14 -0.74 31.55
CA PHE A 146 -9.15 0.28 30.50
C PHE A 146 -9.80 1.60 30.97
N VAL A 147 -10.88 1.51 31.75
CA VAL A 147 -11.54 2.67 32.37
C VAL A 147 -10.64 3.30 33.44
N GLU A 148 -9.91 2.51 34.21
CA GLU A 148 -8.93 2.97 35.21
C GLU A 148 -7.74 3.66 34.53
N LEU A 149 -7.22 3.11 33.45
CA LEU A 149 -6.12 3.68 32.68
C LEU A 149 -6.51 5.02 32.04
N ILE A 150 -7.73 5.14 31.47
CA ILE A 150 -8.25 6.40 30.96
C ILE A 150 -8.53 7.39 32.09
N SER A 151 -9.07 6.95 33.22
CA SER A 151 -9.31 7.84 34.38
C SER A 151 -8.02 8.40 34.98
N ASN A 152 -6.97 7.58 35.03
CA ASN A 152 -5.63 8.01 35.46
C ASN A 152 -4.98 8.98 34.47
N PHE A 153 -5.18 8.75 33.15
CA PHE A 153 -4.71 9.65 32.10
C PHE A 153 -5.46 11.00 32.11
N VAL A 154 -6.78 10.98 32.33
CA VAL A 154 -7.63 12.19 32.34
C VAL A 154 -7.44 12.99 33.64
N ASN A 155 -7.09 12.32 34.77
CA ASN A 155 -6.92 12.96 36.07
C ASN A 155 -5.48 13.44 36.35
N GLY A 156 -4.56 13.37 35.36
CA GLY A 156 -3.16 13.78 35.35
C GLY A 156 -2.64 14.37 36.65
N ASP A 157 -1.65 13.70 37.25
CA ASP A 157 -0.69 14.17 38.26
C ASP A 157 -1.23 15.09 39.38
N LYS A 158 -1.78 14.48 40.41
CA LYS A 158 -1.68 15.00 41.77
C LYS A 158 -1.09 13.91 42.62
N GLU A 159 0.19 14.03 42.90
CA GLU A 159 0.83 13.35 44.02
C GLU A 159 0.19 13.77 45.35
N GLU A 160 0.09 12.76 46.21
CA GLU A 160 -0.05 12.78 47.64
C GLU A 160 -1.43 13.12 48.26
N ASN A 161 -2.19 12.16 48.70
CA ASN A 161 -2.23 11.70 50.08
C ASN A 161 -3.24 10.58 50.27
N LYS A 162 -2.78 9.51 50.93
CA LYS A 162 -3.60 8.41 51.40
C LYS A 162 -4.58 8.92 52.47
N GLU A 163 -5.86 8.67 52.26
CA GLU A 163 -6.75 8.19 53.29
C GLU A 163 -8.03 7.62 52.67
N SER A 164 -8.35 6.44 53.12
CA SER A 164 -9.52 5.67 52.76
C SER A 164 -10.82 6.36 53.18
N SER A 165 -11.74 6.62 52.28
CA SER A 165 -13.16 6.73 52.67
C SER A 165 -14.10 6.54 51.48
N SER A 166 -14.88 5.47 51.59
CA SER A 166 -16.26 5.23 51.13
C SER A 166 -16.81 6.06 49.94
N ILE A 167 -17.11 5.33 48.88
CA ILE A 167 -17.93 5.74 47.76
C ILE A 167 -19.33 6.16 48.21
N SER A 168 -19.64 7.43 48.17
CA SER A 168 -20.99 7.95 47.98
C SER A 168 -20.90 9.41 47.55
N ASN A 169 -21.39 9.68 46.38
CA ASN A 169 -22.10 10.86 45.89
C ASN A 169 -21.77 11.20 44.44
N LYS A 170 -22.76 11.05 43.62
CA LYS A 170 -22.85 11.69 42.31
C LYS A 170 -22.81 13.21 42.50
N ASN A 171 -21.63 13.80 42.51
CA ASN A 171 -21.52 15.23 42.34
C ASN A 171 -21.53 15.53 40.83
N ASN A 172 -22.63 16.09 40.36
CA ASN A 172 -22.70 16.81 39.12
C ASN A 172 -21.68 17.95 39.15
N CYS A 173 -20.45 17.72 38.76
CA CYS A 173 -19.44 18.75 38.58
C CYS A 173 -19.83 19.57 37.34
N LYS A 174 -20.61 20.63 37.52
CA LYS A 174 -20.73 21.68 36.53
C LYS A 174 -19.39 22.41 36.47
N LYS A 175 -18.57 22.14 35.46
CA LYS A 175 -17.41 22.97 35.15
C LYS A 175 -17.90 24.11 34.27
N GLU A 176 -17.87 25.32 34.78
CA GLU A 176 -18.04 26.52 33.96
C GLU A 176 -16.74 26.74 33.18
N VAL A 177 -16.86 26.69 31.86
CA VAL A 177 -15.77 27.00 30.93
C VAL A 177 -15.98 28.45 30.51
N SER A 178 -15.08 29.36 30.97
CA SER A 178 -15.06 30.73 30.43
C SER A 178 -14.57 30.71 29.02
N VAL A 179 -15.40 31.19 28.07
CA VAL A 179 -15.07 31.32 26.63
C VAL A 179 -14.38 32.64 26.34
N ASP A 180 -14.09 33.50 27.34
CA ASP A 180 -13.54 34.84 27.14
C ASP A 180 -12.03 34.84 26.85
N LYS A 181 -11.37 33.72 27.05
CA LYS A 181 -9.95 33.53 26.71
C LYS A 181 -9.80 32.26 25.85
N TYR A 182 -9.75 32.43 24.57
CA TYR A 182 -9.36 31.37 23.66
C TYR A 182 -7.98 31.63 23.08
N TYR A 183 -7.17 30.60 23.03
CA TYR A 183 -5.91 30.59 22.30
C TYR A 183 -6.12 29.83 21.00
N GLN A 184 -5.64 30.38 19.89
CA GLN A 184 -5.62 29.65 18.63
C GLN A 184 -4.65 28.47 18.78
N TYR A 185 -5.17 27.28 18.83
CA TYR A 185 -4.39 26.07 18.96
C TYR A 185 -3.92 25.62 17.58
N GLU A 186 -2.59 25.55 17.39
CA GLU A 186 -2.07 24.95 16.14
C GLU A 186 -2.43 23.47 16.10
N LYS A 187 -3.11 23.05 15.04
CA LYS A 187 -3.60 21.68 14.87
C LYS A 187 -2.47 20.74 14.42
N TYR A 188 -1.43 20.56 15.22
CA TYR A 188 -0.28 19.70 14.89
C TYR A 188 -0.70 18.27 14.51
N TRP A 189 -1.76 17.73 15.10
CA TRP A 189 -2.31 16.40 14.82
C TRP A 189 -2.93 16.30 13.43
N SER A 190 -3.28 17.40 12.77
CA SER A 190 -3.86 17.39 11.43
C SER A 190 -2.82 17.41 10.31
N LYS A 191 -1.53 17.50 10.61
CA LYS A 191 -0.49 17.58 9.57
C LYS A 191 -0.31 16.29 8.80
N ILE A 192 -0.45 15.16 9.44
CA ILE A 192 -0.25 13.83 8.83
C ILE A 192 -1.49 12.98 9.07
N MET A 193 -2.11 12.55 7.96
CA MET A 193 -3.14 11.51 7.99
C MET A 193 -2.47 10.16 7.73
N SER A 194 -2.71 9.17 8.59
CA SER A 194 -2.26 7.80 8.36
C SER A 194 -3.31 7.01 7.63
N PHE A 195 -2.88 6.26 6.62
CA PHE A 195 -3.73 5.39 5.82
C PHE A 195 -3.17 3.95 5.82
N GLU A 196 -4.00 2.97 5.47
CA GLU A 196 -3.67 1.54 5.59
C GLU A 196 -2.47 1.15 4.70
N ARG A 197 -2.69 1.05 3.39
CA ARG A 197 -1.69 0.57 2.44
C ARG A 197 -1.85 1.16 1.04
N ALA A 198 -0.76 1.17 0.28
CA ALA A 198 -0.67 1.74 -1.05
C ALA A 198 -1.73 1.19 -2.02
N TYR A 199 -1.93 -0.12 -2.08
CA TYR A 199 -2.86 -0.73 -3.02
C TYR A 199 -4.31 -0.22 -2.84
N THR A 200 -4.75 0.03 -1.62
CA THR A 200 -6.10 0.55 -1.36
C THR A 200 -6.29 1.96 -1.94
N LEU A 201 -5.21 2.75 -2.05
CA LEU A 201 -5.22 4.08 -2.68
C LEU A 201 -5.43 4.05 -4.20
N THR A 202 -5.35 2.89 -4.84
CA THR A 202 -5.66 2.76 -6.27
C THR A 202 -7.16 2.76 -6.56
N ARG A 203 -8.00 2.61 -5.55
CA ARG A 203 -9.46 2.54 -5.66
C ARG A 203 -10.06 3.94 -5.76
N ILE A 204 -10.98 4.13 -6.70
CA ILE A 204 -11.63 5.42 -6.96
C ILE A 204 -12.47 5.87 -5.75
N ASP A 205 -13.25 4.96 -5.16
CA ASP A 205 -14.08 5.26 -3.98
C ASP A 205 -13.25 5.70 -2.76
N VAL A 206 -12.05 5.15 -2.60
CA VAL A 206 -11.11 5.55 -1.55
C VAL A 206 -10.48 6.92 -1.87
N GLN A 207 -10.11 7.14 -3.13
CA GLN A 207 -9.56 8.43 -3.57
C GLN A 207 -10.57 9.57 -3.34
N GLU A 208 -11.84 9.36 -3.66
CA GLU A 208 -12.92 10.34 -3.40
C GLU A 208 -13.05 10.65 -1.90
N GLN A 209 -12.99 9.63 -1.04
CA GLN A 209 -13.04 9.82 0.43
C GLN A 209 -11.84 10.60 0.94
N ILE A 210 -10.63 10.31 0.45
CA ILE A 210 -9.41 11.02 0.84
C ILE A 210 -9.43 12.46 0.33
N GLU A 211 -9.89 12.69 -0.90
CA GLU A 211 -10.03 14.03 -1.47
C GLU A 211 -10.98 14.89 -0.62
N ASN A 212 -12.14 14.34 -0.21
CA ASN A 212 -13.10 15.01 0.66
C ASN A 212 -12.48 15.29 2.04
N SER A 213 -11.82 14.28 2.64
CA SER A 213 -11.15 14.44 3.94
C SER A 213 -10.03 15.47 3.88
N SER A 214 -9.28 15.57 2.78
CA SER A 214 -8.20 16.55 2.64
C SER A 214 -8.72 18.00 2.60
N ARG A 215 -9.90 18.23 2.02
CA ARG A 215 -10.54 19.55 1.99
C ARG A 215 -11.02 19.99 3.38
N GLU A 216 -11.53 19.06 4.18
CA GLU A 216 -12.09 19.36 5.50
C GLU A 216 -11.01 19.43 6.58
N LEU A 217 -10.10 18.44 6.62
CA LEU A 217 -9.09 18.30 7.67
C LEU A 217 -7.81 19.08 7.39
N LYS A 218 -7.53 19.37 6.09
CA LYS A 218 -6.37 20.14 5.63
C LYS A 218 -5.04 19.57 6.11
N PHE A 219 -4.85 18.25 5.96
CA PHE A 219 -3.57 17.62 6.27
C PHE A 219 -2.58 17.81 5.12
N ASP A 220 -1.29 17.91 5.47
CA ASP A 220 -0.21 18.14 4.51
C ASP A 220 0.31 16.84 3.90
N TYR A 221 0.30 15.74 4.68
CA TYR A 221 0.89 14.46 4.30
C TYR A 221 -0.11 13.31 4.48
N LEU A 222 -0.07 12.36 3.55
CA LEU A 222 -0.72 11.07 3.67
C LEU A 222 0.33 9.98 3.88
N LYS A 223 0.35 9.35 5.07
CA LYS A 223 1.23 8.23 5.37
C LYS A 223 0.57 6.92 4.96
N PHE A 224 1.28 6.08 4.21
CA PHE A 224 0.84 4.73 3.83
C PHE A 224 2.04 3.78 3.70
N CYS A 225 1.79 2.47 3.82
CA CYS A 225 2.79 1.43 3.71
C CYS A 225 2.54 0.52 2.49
N GLY A 226 3.46 -0.41 2.25
CA GLY A 226 3.26 -1.47 1.26
C GLY A 226 3.40 -1.03 -0.19
N ILE A 227 4.23 -0.02 -0.47
CA ILE A 227 4.46 0.44 -1.85
C ILE A 227 5.11 -0.65 -2.73
N PHE A 228 5.93 -1.54 -2.12
CA PHE A 228 6.55 -2.67 -2.80
C PHE A 228 5.86 -4.01 -2.55
N ASN A 229 4.74 -4.02 -1.83
CA ASN A 229 3.98 -5.24 -1.66
C ASN A 229 3.53 -5.81 -3.01
N ASP A 230 3.43 -7.14 -3.13
CA ASP A 230 3.07 -7.81 -4.40
C ASP A 230 1.74 -7.36 -5.00
N GLU A 231 0.82 -6.82 -4.20
CA GLU A 231 -0.42 -6.20 -4.71
C GLU A 231 -0.14 -5.02 -5.66
N MET A 232 0.95 -4.30 -5.43
CA MET A 232 1.38 -3.18 -6.26
C MET A 232 2.06 -3.62 -7.56
N MET A 233 2.44 -4.90 -7.66
CA MET A 233 3.10 -5.50 -8.83
C MET A 233 4.34 -4.75 -9.33
N VAL A 234 5.02 -4.05 -8.44
CA VAL A 234 6.19 -3.21 -8.77
C VAL A 234 7.38 -4.03 -9.21
N TYR A 235 7.70 -5.11 -8.47
CA TYR A 235 8.90 -5.91 -8.68
C TYR A 235 8.55 -7.25 -9.34
N ASN A 236 9.16 -7.53 -10.49
CA ASN A 236 9.03 -8.81 -11.17
C ASN A 236 10.40 -9.26 -11.69
N GLU A 237 10.70 -10.55 -11.64
CA GLU A 237 11.86 -11.16 -12.29
C GLU A 237 11.38 -12.00 -13.48
N ASP A 238 12.07 -11.90 -14.62
CA ASP A 238 11.84 -12.75 -15.78
C ASP A 238 12.42 -14.17 -15.56
N GLU A 239 12.27 -15.04 -16.55
CA GLU A 239 12.78 -16.42 -16.50
C GLU A 239 14.32 -16.50 -16.37
N ASN A 240 15.04 -15.44 -16.74
CA ASN A 240 16.49 -15.31 -16.63
C ASN A 240 16.94 -14.61 -15.32
N GLY A 241 16.00 -14.21 -14.47
CA GLY A 241 16.26 -13.47 -13.23
C GLY A 241 16.54 -11.98 -13.42
N ASN A 242 16.26 -11.43 -14.62
CA ASN A 242 16.34 -9.99 -14.85
C ASN A 242 15.14 -9.29 -14.21
N VAL A 243 15.40 -8.19 -13.54
CA VAL A 243 14.36 -7.42 -12.86
C VAL A 243 13.64 -6.50 -13.85
N VAL A 244 12.30 -6.54 -13.79
CA VAL A 244 11.42 -5.62 -14.52
C VAL A 244 10.54 -4.90 -13.50
N TYR A 245 10.59 -3.58 -13.49
CA TYR A 245 9.75 -2.74 -12.63
C TYR A 245 8.49 -2.29 -13.35
N ASN A 246 7.37 -2.33 -12.63
CA ASN A 246 6.08 -1.83 -13.10
C ASN A 246 5.61 -0.71 -12.17
N TRP A 247 5.70 0.53 -12.60
CA TRP A 247 5.37 1.71 -11.80
C TRP A 247 3.90 2.16 -11.91
N ASN A 248 3.06 1.46 -12.67
CA ASN A 248 1.72 1.93 -13.01
C ASN A 248 0.83 2.25 -11.78
N TYR A 249 0.79 1.38 -10.78
CA TYR A 249 0.01 1.67 -9.57
C TYR A 249 0.69 2.73 -8.69
N VAL A 250 2.02 2.78 -8.71
CA VAL A 250 2.79 3.86 -8.07
C VAL A 250 2.36 5.19 -8.67
N ASP A 251 2.47 5.34 -9.98
CA ASP A 251 2.11 6.56 -10.69
C ASP A 251 0.66 6.98 -10.43
N LYS A 252 -0.28 6.03 -10.47
CA LYS A 252 -1.70 6.29 -10.19
C LYS A 252 -1.93 6.92 -8.80
N ILE A 253 -1.21 6.42 -7.78
CA ILE A 253 -1.32 6.93 -6.41
C ILE A 253 -0.71 8.33 -6.30
N PHE A 254 0.50 8.50 -6.82
CA PHE A 254 1.23 9.77 -6.66
C PHE A 254 0.65 10.88 -7.52
N ASP A 255 0.14 10.58 -8.73
CA ASP A 255 -0.62 11.53 -9.55
C ASP A 255 -1.89 12.01 -8.84
N PHE A 256 -2.61 11.08 -8.18
CA PHE A 256 -3.77 11.43 -7.37
C PHE A 256 -3.39 12.36 -6.20
N LEU A 257 -2.35 12.01 -5.43
CA LEU A 257 -1.90 12.83 -4.30
C LEU A 257 -1.45 14.22 -4.75
N LYS A 258 -0.73 14.31 -5.86
CA LYS A 258 -0.35 15.59 -6.48
C LYS A 258 -1.56 16.42 -6.89
N LYS A 259 -2.58 15.79 -7.51
CA LYS A 259 -3.84 16.44 -7.88
C LYS A 259 -4.52 17.10 -6.69
N ILE A 260 -4.58 16.42 -5.54
CA ILE A 260 -5.22 16.94 -4.31
C ILE A 260 -4.27 17.79 -3.45
N LYS A 261 -3.02 18.03 -3.89
CA LYS A 261 -1.98 18.80 -3.18
C LYS A 261 -1.62 18.25 -1.80
N VAL A 262 -1.67 16.94 -1.63
CA VAL A 262 -1.24 16.22 -0.43
C VAL A 262 0.08 15.52 -0.73
N LYS A 263 1.07 15.68 0.14
CA LYS A 263 2.39 15.07 -0.03
C LYS A 263 2.41 13.62 0.48
N PRO A 264 3.11 12.72 -0.19
CA PRO A 264 3.27 11.35 0.29
C PRO A 264 4.22 11.27 1.49
N PHE A 265 3.86 10.41 2.46
CA PHE A 265 4.76 9.88 3.46
C PHE A 265 4.80 8.36 3.28
N ILE A 266 5.85 7.85 2.66
CA ILE A 266 5.92 6.50 2.10
C ILE A 266 6.66 5.59 3.07
N SER A 267 6.05 4.49 3.51
CA SER A 267 6.79 3.38 4.10
C SER A 267 7.15 2.36 3.02
N LEU A 268 8.45 2.11 2.80
CA LEU A 268 8.95 1.26 1.71
C LEU A 268 8.61 -0.22 1.87
N GLY A 269 8.35 -0.72 3.12
CA GLY A 269 7.84 -2.08 3.32
C GLY A 269 6.52 -2.29 2.53
N TYR A 270 6.16 -3.47 2.14
CA TYR A 270 6.74 -4.75 2.52
C TYR A 270 7.63 -5.34 1.40
N MET A 271 8.33 -6.45 1.72
CA MET A 271 9.26 -7.08 0.78
C MET A 271 8.51 -7.76 -0.38
N PRO A 272 8.87 -7.52 -1.65
CA PRO A 272 8.35 -8.28 -2.77
C PRO A 272 8.65 -9.77 -2.62
N GLU A 273 7.68 -10.65 -2.92
CA GLU A 273 7.82 -12.11 -2.77
C GLU A 273 9.04 -12.67 -3.49
N GLN A 274 9.28 -12.20 -4.72
CA GLN A 274 10.42 -12.65 -5.52
C GLN A 274 11.78 -12.21 -4.96
N LEU A 275 11.80 -11.13 -4.17
CA LEU A 275 13.01 -10.63 -3.51
C LEU A 275 13.14 -11.13 -2.05
N ALA A 276 12.09 -11.64 -1.46
CA ALA A 276 12.03 -12.08 -0.07
C ALA A 276 12.90 -13.32 0.19
N SER A 277 13.69 -13.33 1.27
CA SER A 277 14.51 -14.49 1.67
C SER A 277 13.67 -15.63 2.23
N LYS A 278 12.52 -15.32 2.82
CA LYS A 278 11.60 -16.27 3.44
C LYS A 278 10.16 -15.88 3.15
N ARG A 279 9.25 -16.83 3.33
CA ARG A 279 7.81 -16.58 3.24
C ARG A 279 7.25 -16.29 4.62
N GLN A 280 7.44 -15.06 5.09
CA GLN A 280 6.95 -14.58 6.38
C GLN A 280 5.89 -13.50 6.13
N TYR A 281 4.64 -13.86 6.27
CA TYR A 281 3.52 -13.00 5.94
C TYR A 281 2.75 -12.55 7.16
N ILE A 282 2.36 -11.29 7.14
CA ILE A 282 1.37 -10.72 8.03
C ILE A 282 0.17 -10.25 7.20
N PHE A 283 -0.97 -10.14 7.85
CA PHE A 283 -2.24 -9.75 7.26
C PHE A 283 -2.76 -10.68 6.14
N PHE A 284 -4.06 -10.57 5.86
CA PHE A 284 -4.74 -11.36 4.83
C PHE A 284 -4.20 -11.10 3.41
N TYR A 285 -3.63 -9.92 3.16
CA TYR A 285 -3.06 -9.54 1.87
C TYR A 285 -1.58 -9.93 1.71
N ARG A 286 -1.05 -10.75 2.63
CA ARG A 286 0.29 -11.34 2.57
C ARG A 286 1.42 -10.33 2.45
N ALA A 287 1.43 -9.35 3.33
CA ALA A 287 2.59 -8.49 3.47
C ALA A 287 3.80 -9.31 3.93
N ASN A 288 4.82 -9.45 3.08
CA ASN A 288 6.02 -10.21 3.42
C ASN A 288 6.97 -9.34 4.24
N VAL A 289 7.30 -9.78 5.44
CA VAL A 289 8.13 -9.05 6.41
C VAL A 289 9.55 -9.63 6.57
N SER A 290 9.96 -10.50 5.65
CA SER A 290 11.30 -11.08 5.69
C SER A 290 12.38 -10.15 5.12
N TYR A 291 13.62 -10.45 5.47
CA TYR A 291 14.81 -9.83 4.88
C TYR A 291 14.91 -10.12 3.36
N PRO A 292 15.53 -9.26 2.54
CA PRO A 292 15.73 -9.55 1.11
C PRO A 292 16.73 -10.69 0.89
N LYS A 293 16.58 -11.45 -0.19
CA LYS A 293 17.58 -12.45 -0.63
C LYS A 293 18.92 -11.80 -0.99
N SER A 294 18.87 -10.58 -1.57
CA SER A 294 20.02 -9.77 -1.92
C SER A 294 19.73 -8.33 -1.54
N ILE A 295 20.61 -7.77 -0.70
CA ILE A 295 20.56 -6.37 -0.30
C ILE A 295 20.86 -5.45 -1.49
N GLU A 296 21.68 -5.89 -2.44
CA GLU A 296 22.01 -5.15 -3.65
C GLU A 296 20.78 -5.00 -4.55
N LYS A 297 20.00 -6.08 -4.76
CA LYS A 297 18.73 -6.01 -5.51
C LYS A 297 17.71 -5.13 -4.81
N TRP A 298 17.64 -5.18 -3.48
CA TRP A 298 16.79 -4.28 -2.70
C TRP A 298 17.19 -2.82 -2.86
N ASN A 299 18.48 -2.52 -2.69
CA ASN A 299 19.01 -1.16 -2.86
C ASN A 299 18.72 -0.65 -4.28
N LYS A 300 18.92 -1.50 -5.29
CA LYS A 300 18.62 -1.16 -6.69
C LYS A 300 17.14 -0.87 -6.92
N LEU A 301 16.23 -1.64 -6.31
CA LEU A 301 14.79 -1.38 -6.35
C LEU A 301 14.48 0.01 -5.75
N VAL A 302 15.03 0.32 -4.58
CA VAL A 302 14.84 1.61 -3.91
C VAL A 302 15.42 2.76 -4.73
N GLU A 303 16.63 2.58 -5.27
CA GLU A 303 17.26 3.57 -6.15
C GLU A 303 16.42 3.86 -7.39
N ASP A 304 15.97 2.82 -8.09
CA ASP A 304 15.20 2.97 -9.32
C ASP A 304 13.81 3.55 -9.04
N PHE A 305 13.21 3.23 -7.88
CA PHE A 305 11.99 3.86 -7.41
C PHE A 305 12.17 5.38 -7.20
N VAL A 306 13.21 5.80 -6.48
CA VAL A 306 13.47 7.23 -6.24
C VAL A 306 13.79 7.96 -7.56
N LYS A 307 14.59 7.35 -8.46
CA LYS A 307 14.88 7.90 -9.79
C LYS A 307 13.62 8.06 -10.62
N HIS A 308 12.73 7.07 -10.59
CA HIS A 308 11.43 7.13 -11.29
C HIS A 308 10.59 8.30 -10.77
N LEU A 309 10.48 8.45 -9.44
CA LEU A 309 9.74 9.55 -8.83
C LEU A 309 10.32 10.92 -9.22
N ILE A 310 11.64 11.09 -9.15
CA ILE A 310 12.33 12.33 -9.54
C ILE A 310 12.08 12.65 -11.02
N SER A 311 12.19 11.65 -11.89
CA SER A 311 11.93 11.82 -13.32
C SER A 311 10.50 12.28 -13.63
N ARG A 312 9.51 11.85 -12.81
CA ARG A 312 8.10 12.17 -13.03
C ARG A 312 7.63 13.44 -12.33
N TYR A 313 8.11 13.71 -11.12
CA TYR A 313 7.58 14.76 -10.25
C TYR A 313 8.56 15.91 -9.98
N SER A 314 9.77 15.85 -10.47
CA SER A 314 10.94 16.69 -10.20
C SER A 314 11.64 16.37 -8.87
N GLN A 315 12.92 16.73 -8.82
CA GLN A 315 13.74 16.50 -7.63
C GLN A 315 13.25 17.33 -6.44
N GLU A 316 12.91 18.59 -6.65
CA GLU A 316 12.44 19.50 -5.59
C GLU A 316 11.14 18.99 -4.94
N GLU A 317 10.20 18.51 -5.74
CA GLU A 317 8.94 17.95 -5.25
C GLU A 317 9.20 16.70 -4.40
N VAL A 318 9.98 15.74 -4.92
CA VAL A 318 10.28 14.48 -4.23
C VAL A 318 11.08 14.72 -2.95
N GLU A 319 12.00 15.70 -2.91
CA GLU A 319 12.75 16.06 -1.71
C GLU A 319 11.88 16.67 -0.60
N SER A 320 10.68 17.11 -0.92
CA SER A 320 9.70 17.59 0.06
C SER A 320 8.88 16.47 0.73
N TRP A 321 9.02 15.23 0.30
CA TRP A 321 8.30 14.07 0.81
C TRP A 321 9.06 13.38 1.94
N TYR A 322 8.36 12.45 2.64
CA TYR A 322 8.98 11.61 3.65
C TYR A 322 9.03 10.15 3.22
N ILE A 323 10.15 9.51 3.49
CA ILE A 323 10.35 8.07 3.26
C ILE A 323 10.70 7.41 4.60
N GLU A 324 9.87 6.45 5.01
CA GLU A 324 10.14 5.53 6.11
C GLU A 324 10.67 4.22 5.54
N ILE A 325 11.82 3.78 6.01
CA ILE A 325 12.49 2.61 5.43
C ILE A 325 11.71 1.32 5.69
N TRP A 326 11.13 1.18 6.89
CA TRP A 326 10.34 0.00 7.25
C TRP A 326 9.27 0.33 8.29
N ASN A 327 8.11 -0.32 8.19
CA ASN A 327 6.99 -0.08 9.09
C ASN A 327 7.17 -0.84 10.40
N ASN A 328 7.12 -0.16 11.55
CA ASN A 328 7.11 -0.71 12.91
C ASN A 328 8.16 -1.83 13.18
N PRO A 329 9.44 -1.64 12.89
CA PRO A 329 10.46 -2.70 13.04
C PRO A 329 10.70 -3.12 14.50
N ASN A 330 10.25 -2.30 15.47
CA ASN A 330 10.36 -2.52 16.90
C ASN A 330 9.30 -3.48 17.47
N LEU A 331 8.33 -3.90 16.65
CA LEU A 331 7.38 -4.94 17.05
C LEU A 331 7.95 -6.31 16.67
N ASP A 332 8.80 -6.81 17.56
CA ASP A 332 9.48 -8.09 17.42
C ASP A 332 8.53 -9.24 17.11
N GLY A 333 8.94 -10.08 16.15
CA GLY A 333 8.17 -11.24 15.73
C GLY A 333 6.87 -10.92 14.99
N MET A 334 6.61 -9.65 14.62
CA MET A 334 5.44 -9.25 13.84
C MET A 334 5.83 -8.57 12.51
N TYR A 335 6.58 -7.46 12.57
CA TYR A 335 6.96 -6.69 11.38
C TYR A 335 8.42 -6.88 10.98
N TRP A 336 9.24 -7.42 11.88
CA TRP A 336 10.64 -7.76 11.67
C TRP A 336 11.03 -8.98 12.50
N TYR A 337 11.76 -9.95 11.90
CA TYR A 337 12.08 -11.24 12.53
C TYR A 337 13.59 -11.52 12.63
N GLU A 338 14.42 -10.65 12.08
CA GLU A 338 15.85 -10.96 11.89
C GLU A 338 16.76 -10.30 12.95
N GLY A 339 16.18 -9.68 13.97
CA GLY A 339 16.91 -9.02 15.05
C GLY A 339 17.45 -7.62 14.70
N ASP A 340 17.88 -6.89 15.71
CA ASP A 340 18.24 -5.46 15.63
C ASP A 340 19.48 -5.21 14.76
N GLU A 341 20.52 -6.05 14.85
CA GLU A 341 21.75 -5.88 14.07
C GLU A 341 21.48 -5.94 12.56
N LYS A 342 20.66 -6.92 12.13
CA LYS A 342 20.26 -7.02 10.73
C LYS A 342 19.37 -5.87 10.31
N TYR A 343 18.51 -5.39 11.21
CA TYR A 343 17.71 -4.21 10.93
C TYR A 343 18.56 -2.97 10.71
N LEU A 344 19.55 -2.72 11.58
CA LEU A 344 20.46 -1.59 11.46
C LEU A 344 21.30 -1.66 10.16
N TYR A 345 21.74 -2.85 9.78
CA TYR A 345 22.42 -3.06 8.51
C TYR A 345 21.52 -2.78 7.32
N PHE A 346 20.30 -3.31 7.31
CA PHE A 346 19.28 -3.08 6.29
C PHE A 346 18.94 -1.59 6.18
N TYR A 347 18.68 -0.95 7.33
CA TYR A 347 18.39 0.47 7.42
C TYR A 347 19.51 1.32 6.82
N LYS A 348 20.77 1.07 7.24
CA LYS A 348 21.93 1.82 6.76
C LYS A 348 22.08 1.72 5.24
N ASN A 349 21.98 0.51 4.67
CA ASN A 349 22.12 0.29 3.24
C ASN A 349 20.99 0.98 2.46
N THR A 350 19.75 0.85 2.89
CA THR A 350 18.60 1.50 2.25
C THR A 350 18.69 3.02 2.35
N TYR A 351 19.09 3.54 3.50
CA TYR A 351 19.33 4.97 3.68
C TYR A 351 20.40 5.52 2.72
N LEU A 352 21.52 4.82 2.57
CA LEU A 352 22.59 5.22 1.65
C LEU A 352 22.15 5.16 0.19
N ALA A 353 21.37 4.14 -0.20
CA ALA A 353 20.78 4.04 -1.54
C ALA A 353 19.92 5.25 -1.89
N ILE A 354 19.09 5.72 -0.95
CA ILE A 354 18.28 6.92 -1.13
C ILE A 354 19.17 8.17 -1.19
N LYS A 355 20.09 8.33 -0.26
CA LYS A 355 20.94 9.54 -0.12
C LYS A 355 21.90 9.76 -1.28
N ASN A 356 22.33 8.71 -1.94
CA ASN A 356 23.17 8.81 -3.14
C ASN A 356 22.46 9.43 -4.34
N ILE A 357 21.13 9.45 -4.33
CA ILE A 357 20.31 9.94 -5.44
C ILE A 357 19.64 11.29 -5.10
N SER A 358 19.19 11.44 -3.86
CA SER A 358 18.39 12.59 -3.48
C SER A 358 18.61 12.97 -2.02
N LYS A 359 18.42 14.27 -1.71
CA LYS A 359 18.39 14.77 -0.33
C LYS A 359 17.07 14.50 0.39
N VAL A 360 16.20 13.64 -0.16
CA VAL A 360 14.94 13.26 0.48
C VAL A 360 15.18 12.94 1.94
N THR A 361 14.35 13.48 2.81
CA THR A 361 14.44 13.27 4.24
C THR A 361 14.00 11.84 4.58
N ALA A 362 14.97 10.92 4.62
CA ALA A 362 14.74 9.61 5.20
C ALA A 362 14.62 9.78 6.72
N GLN A 363 13.41 9.75 7.24
CA GLN A 363 13.20 9.78 8.68
C GLN A 363 13.52 8.41 9.29
N ALA A 364 14.55 8.40 10.16
CA ALA A 364 14.57 7.46 11.26
C ALA A 364 13.55 7.94 12.28
N LEU A 365 12.63 7.08 12.69
CA LEU A 365 11.91 7.32 13.93
C LEU A 365 12.98 7.47 15.04
N LYS A 366 13.17 8.69 15.52
CA LYS A 366 13.93 8.88 16.76
C LYS A 366 13.15 8.14 17.84
N LYS A 367 13.84 7.24 18.54
CA LYS A 367 13.35 6.61 19.78
C LYS A 367 12.92 7.66 20.77
#